data_d399e9534b40d9fa1e4d308ad2abacb8
#
_entry.id   d399e9534b40d9fa1e4d308ad2abacb8
#
_cell.length_a   1.000
_cell.length_b   1.000
_cell.length_c   1.000
_cell.angle_alpha   90.00
_cell.angle_beta   90.00
_cell.angle_gamma   90.00
#
_symmetry.space_group_name_H-M   'P 1'
#
loop_
_entity.id
_entity.type
_entity.pdbx_description
1 polymer ?
#
loop_
_entity_poly.entity_id
_entity_poly.type
_entity_poly.pdbx_seq_one_letter_code
_entity_poly.pdbx_strand_id
1 'polypeptide(L)'
;CSQSDNQNQAETSDAPPSLIEYVWHKAGSDFSEDNLSMLINSWNGMIDDAMCSGMMGANILTPEVANEGYDFIWVLLWDSQNSRDVCWDDWTTNLQSNWDSMIEGIMQYDLDNVYLFGWTIGQYPKIENTSGSFVNRFNFCNYNEGYSEADLDTFRDDVAATNWSDSYWYGLLDPKFEPADPAPDFVWLDLWANSAEKEIAQNKYNNSDLPSTTGAAFTCNNVDFSG
;
A
#
# COMPACT_ATOMS: atom_id res chain seq x y z
N CYS A 1 -34.39 -3.45 -39.38
CA CYS A 1 -33.00 -2.99 -39.18
C CYS A 1 -32.91 -2.46 -37.74
N SER A 2 -32.48 -3.29 -36.82
CA SER A 2 -32.20 -2.91 -35.45
C SER A 2 -30.69 -2.81 -35.30
N GLN A 3 -30.18 -1.63 -35.03
CA GLN A 3 -28.79 -1.41 -34.62
C GLN A 3 -28.68 -1.82 -33.18
N SER A 4 -27.83 -2.78 -32.90
CA SER A 4 -27.38 -3.13 -31.56
C SER A 4 -26.23 -2.19 -31.23
N ASP A 5 -26.46 -1.24 -30.37
CA ASP A 5 -25.41 -0.45 -29.70
C ASP A 5 -24.66 -1.38 -28.75
N ASN A 6 -23.51 -1.82 -29.19
CA ASN A 6 -22.53 -2.50 -28.36
C ASN A 6 -21.81 -1.43 -27.52
N GLN A 7 -22.35 -1.09 -26.36
CA GLN A 7 -21.60 -0.37 -25.33
C GLN A 7 -20.62 -1.36 -24.73
N ASN A 8 -19.38 -1.24 -25.16
CA ASN A 8 -18.23 -1.87 -24.52
C ASN A 8 -17.98 -1.12 -23.20
N GLN A 9 -18.72 -1.47 -22.15
CA GLN A 9 -18.34 -1.10 -20.80
C GLN A 9 -17.09 -1.93 -20.49
N ALA A 10 -15.97 -1.25 -20.31
CA ALA A 10 -14.82 -1.84 -19.66
C ALA A 10 -15.30 -2.34 -18.29
N GLU A 11 -15.36 -3.65 -18.09
CA GLU A 11 -15.58 -4.27 -16.81
C GLU A 11 -14.38 -3.86 -15.93
N THR A 12 -14.59 -2.91 -15.02
CA THR A 12 -13.65 -2.69 -13.91
C THR A 12 -13.62 -3.99 -13.14
N SER A 13 -12.46 -4.62 -13.10
CA SER A 13 -12.24 -5.85 -12.33
C SER A 13 -12.49 -5.51 -10.85
N ASP A 14 -13.58 -6.06 -10.29
CA ASP A 14 -13.87 -5.96 -8.84
C ASP A 14 -12.88 -6.78 -7.98
N ALA A 15 -11.90 -7.41 -8.59
CA ALA A 15 -10.87 -8.16 -7.88
C ALA A 15 -9.88 -7.18 -7.21
N PRO A 16 -9.46 -7.45 -5.96
CA PRO A 16 -8.41 -6.65 -5.31
C PRO A 16 -7.09 -6.74 -6.09
N PRO A 17 -6.20 -5.73 -5.96
CA PRO A 17 -4.88 -5.79 -6.55
C PRO A 17 -4.14 -7.03 -6.03
N SER A 18 -3.37 -7.69 -6.90
CA SER A 18 -2.56 -8.85 -6.52
C SER A 18 -1.15 -8.46 -6.09
N LEU A 19 -0.70 -7.27 -6.49
CA LEU A 19 0.62 -6.73 -6.14
C LEU A 19 0.52 -5.27 -5.72
N ILE A 20 1.35 -4.90 -4.75
CA ILE A 20 1.52 -3.53 -4.28
C ILE A 20 3.00 -3.18 -4.39
N GLU A 21 3.30 -2.03 -5.01
CA GLU A 21 4.64 -1.53 -5.18
C GLU A 21 4.82 -0.20 -4.45
N TYR A 22 5.89 -0.09 -3.68
CA TYR A 22 6.24 1.09 -2.90
C TYR A 22 7.52 1.71 -3.47
N VAL A 23 7.43 2.95 -3.96
CA VAL A 23 8.56 3.71 -4.51
C VAL A 23 8.87 4.86 -3.56
N TRP A 24 10.07 4.89 -3.01
CA TRP A 24 10.50 5.93 -2.08
C TRP A 24 10.77 7.24 -2.81
N HIS A 25 10.39 8.35 -2.16
CA HIS A 25 10.57 9.69 -2.70
C HIS A 25 11.15 10.66 -1.67
N LYS A 26 11.93 11.62 -2.18
CA LYS A 26 12.42 12.77 -1.42
C LYS A 26 11.82 14.06 -1.95
N ALA A 27 11.43 14.96 -1.05
CA ALA A 27 11.01 16.31 -1.38
C ALA A 27 12.23 17.14 -1.82
N GLY A 28 12.07 17.91 -2.89
CA GLY A 28 13.07 18.88 -3.35
C GLY A 28 12.85 20.25 -2.72
N SER A 29 13.68 21.23 -3.10
CA SER A 29 13.59 22.62 -2.58
C SER A 29 12.29 23.33 -2.95
N ASP A 30 11.67 22.94 -4.08
CA ASP A 30 10.46 23.53 -4.62
C ASP A 30 9.22 22.68 -4.31
N PHE A 31 9.34 21.71 -3.41
CA PHE A 31 8.22 20.88 -2.99
C PHE A 31 7.15 21.70 -2.28
N SER A 32 5.91 21.54 -2.73
CA SER A 32 4.72 22.09 -2.11
C SER A 32 3.51 21.22 -2.45
N GLU A 33 2.44 21.34 -1.70
CA GLU A 33 1.18 20.64 -1.99
C GLU A 33 0.62 20.99 -3.37
N ASP A 34 0.75 22.26 -3.79
CA ASP A 34 0.31 22.71 -5.12
C ASP A 34 1.14 22.06 -6.22
N ASN A 35 2.47 22.03 -6.08
CA ASN A 35 3.36 21.39 -7.04
C ASN A 35 3.14 19.88 -7.09
N LEU A 36 2.93 19.23 -5.95
CA LEU A 36 2.61 17.80 -5.90
C LEU A 36 1.27 17.51 -6.60
N SER A 37 0.23 18.33 -6.35
CA SER A 37 -1.07 18.18 -7.01
C SER A 37 -0.97 18.36 -8.54
N MET A 38 -0.15 19.29 -9.00
CA MET A 38 0.13 19.46 -10.43
C MET A 38 0.82 18.24 -11.02
N LEU A 39 1.82 17.68 -10.32
CA LEU A 39 2.54 16.48 -10.75
C LEU A 39 1.64 15.25 -10.77
N ILE A 40 0.76 15.06 -9.79
CA ILE A 40 -0.23 13.97 -9.77
C ILE A 40 -1.14 14.04 -11.00
N ASN A 41 -1.65 15.23 -11.33
CA ASN A 41 -2.51 15.42 -12.51
C ASN A 41 -1.75 15.10 -13.81
N SER A 42 -0.49 15.53 -13.92
CA SER A 42 0.35 15.26 -15.07
C SER A 42 0.68 13.77 -15.19
N TRP A 43 1.02 13.14 -14.07
CA TRP A 43 1.31 11.70 -14.00
C TRP A 43 0.09 10.87 -14.41
N ASN A 44 -1.11 11.21 -13.91
CA ASN A 44 -2.35 10.53 -14.31
C ASN A 44 -2.55 10.59 -15.83
N GLY A 45 -2.37 11.77 -16.45
CA GLY A 45 -2.46 11.89 -17.92
C GLY A 45 -1.41 11.05 -18.66
N MET A 46 -0.19 10.97 -18.13
CA MET A 46 0.86 10.11 -18.72
C MET A 46 0.52 8.62 -18.61
N ILE A 47 -0.02 8.18 -17.46
CA ILE A 47 -0.42 6.79 -17.24
C ILE A 47 -1.63 6.40 -18.10
N ASP A 48 -2.61 7.29 -18.27
CA ASP A 48 -3.77 7.05 -19.13
C ASP A 48 -3.40 6.82 -20.61
N ASP A 49 -2.33 7.49 -21.08
CA ASP A 49 -1.80 7.36 -22.43
C ASP A 49 -0.77 6.22 -22.59
N ALA A 50 -0.30 5.61 -21.49
CA ALA A 50 0.74 4.60 -21.44
C ALA A 50 0.20 3.18 -21.55
N MET A 51 1.12 2.20 -21.69
CA MET A 51 0.82 0.77 -21.65
C MET A 51 0.64 0.25 -20.21
N CYS A 52 -0.12 1.00 -19.38
CA CYS A 52 -0.29 0.75 -17.96
C CYS A 52 -1.70 0.27 -17.57
N SER A 53 -2.40 -0.39 -18.47
CA SER A 53 -3.80 -0.83 -18.30
C SER A 53 -4.05 -1.77 -17.11
N GLY A 54 -3.01 -2.41 -16.57
CA GLY A 54 -3.10 -3.24 -15.37
C GLY A 54 -2.78 -2.52 -14.07
N MET A 55 -2.55 -1.21 -14.12
CA MET A 55 -2.47 -0.39 -12.91
C MET A 55 -3.89 -0.15 -12.38
N MET A 56 -4.17 -0.63 -11.18
CA MET A 56 -5.50 -0.59 -10.56
C MET A 56 -5.70 0.67 -9.72
N GLY A 57 -4.62 1.39 -9.40
CA GLY A 57 -4.65 2.62 -8.65
C GLY A 57 -3.26 3.03 -8.16
N ALA A 58 -3.19 4.23 -7.60
CA ALA A 58 -2.00 4.76 -6.95
C ALA A 58 -2.39 5.59 -5.73
N ASN A 59 -1.48 5.66 -4.75
CA ASN A 59 -1.63 6.47 -3.55
C ASN A 59 -0.28 7.08 -3.17
N ILE A 60 -0.31 8.14 -2.35
CA ILE A 60 0.88 8.70 -1.72
C ILE A 60 0.75 8.50 -0.22
N LEU A 61 1.75 7.87 0.38
CA LEU A 61 1.84 7.69 1.83
C LEU A 61 2.79 8.70 2.42
N THR A 62 2.30 9.44 3.40
CA THR A 62 3.11 10.36 4.22
C THR A 62 3.35 9.71 5.58
N PRO A 63 4.61 9.56 6.03
CA PRO A 63 4.92 8.96 7.32
C PRO A 63 4.44 9.87 8.47
N GLU A 64 3.84 9.27 9.51
CA GLU A 64 3.47 10.02 10.73
C GLU A 64 4.71 10.50 11.52
N VAL A 65 5.83 9.79 11.37
CA VAL A 65 7.13 10.15 11.95
C VAL A 65 8.13 10.29 10.81
N ALA A 66 8.82 11.43 10.76
CA ALA A 66 9.82 11.71 9.73
C ALA A 66 10.87 10.58 9.63
N ASN A 67 11.25 10.24 8.40
CA ASN A 67 12.22 9.20 8.07
C ASN A 67 13.39 9.78 7.27
N GLU A 68 14.62 9.34 7.57
CA GLU A 68 15.79 9.81 6.82
C GLU A 68 15.87 9.24 5.40
N GLY A 69 15.25 8.08 5.13
CA GLY A 69 15.28 7.40 3.83
C GLY A 69 14.31 8.02 2.81
N TYR A 70 13.16 8.52 3.25
CA TYR A 70 12.11 9.08 2.39
C TYR A 70 11.32 10.17 3.10
N ASP A 71 10.69 11.07 2.33
CA ASP A 71 9.74 12.06 2.83
C ASP A 71 8.30 11.61 2.57
N PHE A 72 8.09 10.85 1.48
CA PHE A 72 6.83 10.17 1.17
C PHE A 72 7.08 8.95 0.29
N ILE A 73 6.07 8.09 0.15
CA ILE A 73 6.13 6.88 -0.65
C ILE A 73 5.02 6.92 -1.68
N TRP A 74 5.35 6.72 -2.96
CA TRP A 74 4.35 6.54 -4.02
C TRP A 74 4.03 5.06 -4.12
N VAL A 75 2.74 4.73 -3.97
CA VAL A 75 2.24 3.35 -3.99
C VAL A 75 1.54 3.10 -5.31
N LEU A 76 1.90 2.00 -5.95
CA LEU A 76 1.29 1.54 -7.19
C LEU A 76 0.61 0.19 -6.97
N LEU A 77 -0.64 0.06 -7.40
CA LEU A 77 -1.43 -1.16 -7.25
C LEU A 77 -1.57 -1.84 -8.61
N TRP A 78 -1.26 -3.13 -8.68
CA TRP A 78 -1.19 -3.88 -9.93
C TRP A 78 -2.10 -5.10 -9.91
N ASP A 79 -2.72 -5.41 -11.04
CA ASP A 79 -3.46 -6.65 -11.25
C ASP A 79 -2.54 -7.86 -11.39
N SER A 80 -1.34 -7.67 -11.96
CA SER A 80 -0.39 -8.75 -12.21
C SER A 80 1.05 -8.24 -12.38
N GLN A 81 2.01 -9.15 -12.20
CA GLN A 81 3.43 -8.89 -12.49
C GLN A 81 3.64 -8.52 -13.96
N ASN A 82 2.98 -9.21 -14.89
CA ASN A 82 3.14 -8.95 -16.31
C ASN A 82 2.69 -7.54 -16.69
N SER A 83 1.56 -7.08 -16.17
CA SER A 83 1.05 -5.73 -16.44
C SER A 83 1.99 -4.66 -15.88
N ARG A 84 2.51 -4.90 -14.67
CA ARG A 84 3.52 -4.04 -14.06
C ARG A 84 4.76 -3.93 -14.94
N ASP A 85 5.31 -5.05 -15.37
CA ASP A 85 6.55 -5.09 -16.16
C ASP A 85 6.38 -4.41 -17.52
N VAL A 86 5.23 -4.59 -18.19
CA VAL A 86 4.89 -3.88 -19.43
C VAL A 86 4.79 -2.38 -19.23
N CYS A 87 4.16 -1.92 -18.13
CA CYS A 87 4.04 -0.51 -17.82
C CYS A 87 5.42 0.12 -17.52
N TRP A 88 6.26 -0.53 -16.73
CA TRP A 88 7.61 -0.05 -16.42
C TRP A 88 8.52 -0.01 -17.66
N ASP A 89 8.41 -0.97 -18.58
CA ASP A 89 9.17 -0.97 -19.83
C ASP A 89 8.76 0.22 -20.72
N ASP A 90 7.47 0.48 -20.85
CA ASP A 90 6.96 1.65 -21.57
C ASP A 90 7.36 2.96 -20.90
N TRP A 91 7.23 3.03 -19.57
CA TRP A 91 7.64 4.18 -18.77
C TRP A 91 9.12 4.53 -19.01
N THR A 92 10.01 3.58 -18.80
CA THR A 92 11.46 3.80 -18.94
C THR A 92 11.86 4.14 -20.37
N THR A 93 11.17 3.61 -21.35
CA THR A 93 11.48 3.82 -22.79
C THR A 93 10.94 5.15 -23.30
N ASN A 94 9.71 5.52 -22.92
CA ASN A 94 8.98 6.59 -23.60
C ASN A 94 8.63 7.79 -22.70
N LEU A 95 8.50 7.61 -21.39
CA LEU A 95 7.89 8.60 -20.50
C LEU A 95 8.86 9.17 -19.45
N GLN A 96 9.81 8.39 -18.98
CA GLN A 96 10.69 8.74 -17.87
C GLN A 96 11.43 10.06 -18.09
N SER A 97 12.00 10.29 -19.26
CA SER A 97 12.76 11.52 -19.54
C SER A 97 11.90 12.79 -19.42
N ASN A 98 10.62 12.71 -19.82
CA ASN A 98 9.68 13.82 -19.67
C ASN A 98 9.33 14.01 -18.19
N TRP A 99 9.06 12.92 -17.48
CA TRP A 99 8.77 12.95 -16.05
C TRP A 99 9.93 13.54 -15.24
N ASP A 100 11.15 13.10 -15.48
CA ASP A 100 12.35 13.60 -14.81
C ASP A 100 12.50 15.11 -14.94
N SER A 101 12.16 15.65 -16.12
CA SER A 101 12.17 17.10 -16.36
C SER A 101 11.06 17.84 -15.61
N MET A 102 9.90 17.20 -15.40
CA MET A 102 8.79 17.81 -14.70
C MET A 102 8.99 17.85 -13.17
N ILE A 103 9.65 16.85 -12.61
CA ILE A 103 9.90 16.74 -11.17
C ILE A 103 11.16 17.49 -10.71
N GLU A 104 11.97 18.02 -11.64
CA GLU A 104 13.23 18.71 -11.31
C GLU A 104 13.00 19.82 -10.27
N GLY A 105 13.73 19.77 -9.16
CA GLY A 105 13.61 20.69 -8.03
C GLY A 105 12.41 20.43 -7.11
N ILE A 106 11.37 19.69 -7.55
CA ILE A 106 10.17 19.44 -6.76
C ILE A 106 10.31 18.16 -5.94
N MET A 107 10.70 17.05 -6.56
CA MET A 107 10.89 15.77 -5.87
C MET A 107 11.90 14.88 -6.59
N GLN A 108 12.31 13.82 -5.91
CA GLN A 108 13.16 12.77 -6.47
C GLN A 108 12.60 11.40 -6.06
N TYR A 109 12.57 10.46 -6.98
CA TYR A 109 12.28 9.06 -6.68
C TYR A 109 13.58 8.26 -6.60
N ASP A 110 13.58 7.21 -5.80
CA ASP A 110 14.74 6.36 -5.53
C ASP A 110 14.49 4.96 -6.09
N LEU A 111 15.09 4.67 -7.27
CA LEU A 111 14.94 3.37 -7.94
C LEU A 111 15.69 2.23 -7.24
N ASP A 112 16.60 2.52 -6.32
CA ASP A 112 17.25 1.52 -5.48
C ASP A 112 16.33 1.10 -4.32
N ASN A 113 15.29 1.88 -4.03
CA ASN A 113 14.30 1.65 -2.99
C ASN A 113 12.87 1.52 -3.58
N VAL A 114 12.69 0.51 -4.42
CA VAL A 114 11.42 0.08 -4.98
C VAL A 114 11.10 -1.32 -4.44
N TYR A 115 10.00 -1.44 -3.70
CA TYR A 115 9.64 -2.66 -2.97
C TYR A 115 8.31 -3.20 -3.46
N LEU A 116 8.35 -4.33 -4.17
CA LEU A 116 7.17 -5.03 -4.68
C LEU A 116 6.76 -6.15 -3.75
N PHE A 117 5.49 -6.16 -3.36
CA PHE A 117 4.91 -7.19 -2.52
C PHE A 117 3.73 -7.88 -3.21
N GLY A 118 3.63 -9.21 -3.04
CA GLY A 118 2.37 -9.91 -3.11
C GLY A 118 1.50 -9.51 -1.91
N TRP A 119 0.20 -9.72 -2.04
CA TRP A 119 -0.73 -9.26 -1.05
C TRP A 119 -1.87 -10.26 -0.86
N THR A 120 -2.09 -10.64 0.37
CA THR A 120 -3.19 -11.51 0.77
C THR A 120 -4.07 -10.77 1.78
N ILE A 121 -5.30 -10.47 1.40
CA ILE A 121 -6.25 -9.83 2.31
C ILE A 121 -6.67 -10.84 3.38
N GLY A 122 -6.43 -10.51 4.63
CA GLY A 122 -6.83 -11.34 5.78
C GLY A 122 -8.25 -11.06 6.23
N GLN A 123 -8.66 -9.78 6.16
CA GLN A 123 -10.01 -9.34 6.49
C GLN A 123 -10.40 -8.15 5.61
N TYR A 124 -11.61 -8.18 5.05
CA TYR A 124 -12.19 -7.05 4.33
C TYR A 124 -12.89 -6.07 5.28
N PRO A 125 -12.94 -4.76 4.96
CA PRO A 125 -13.74 -3.81 5.73
C PRO A 125 -15.23 -4.13 5.58
N LYS A 126 -16.02 -3.84 6.61
CA LYS A 126 -17.48 -3.98 6.56
C LYS A 126 -18.13 -2.87 5.72
N ILE A 127 -17.50 -1.69 5.71
CA ILE A 127 -17.92 -0.52 4.93
C ILE A 127 -16.71 -0.06 4.12
N GLU A 128 -16.91 0.05 2.81
CA GLU A 128 -15.89 0.56 1.89
C GLU A 128 -15.58 2.03 2.21
N ASN A 129 -14.28 2.35 2.25
CA ASN A 129 -13.84 3.73 2.39
C ASN A 129 -13.81 4.44 1.03
N THR A 130 -14.72 5.35 0.82
CA THR A 130 -14.84 6.15 -0.41
C THR A 130 -14.33 7.59 -0.26
N SER A 131 -13.68 7.92 0.86
CA SER A 131 -13.21 9.28 1.12
C SER A 131 -11.98 9.68 0.29
N GLY A 132 -11.25 8.72 -0.25
CA GLY A 132 -9.98 8.93 -0.95
C GLY A 132 -8.79 9.13 -0.01
N SER A 133 -8.99 9.11 1.30
CA SER A 133 -7.93 9.17 2.32
C SER A 133 -8.03 7.99 3.27
N PHE A 134 -6.92 7.59 3.86
CA PHE A 134 -6.85 6.49 4.84
C PHE A 134 -5.63 6.66 5.76
N VAL A 135 -5.56 5.84 6.79
CA VAL A 135 -4.36 5.65 7.61
C VAL A 135 -4.02 4.18 7.65
N ASN A 136 -2.73 3.86 7.65
CA ASN A 136 -2.28 2.49 7.72
C ASN A 136 -1.08 2.33 8.68
N ARG A 137 -0.86 1.08 9.08
CA ARG A 137 0.29 0.68 9.90
C ARG A 137 0.91 -0.57 9.30
N PHE A 138 2.20 -0.49 9.01
CA PHE A 138 3.00 -1.66 8.74
C PHE A 138 3.53 -2.22 10.07
N ASN A 139 3.37 -3.51 10.26
CA ASN A 139 3.94 -4.24 11.38
C ASN A 139 4.93 -5.25 10.78
N PHE A 140 6.22 -4.97 10.94
CA PHE A 140 7.32 -5.86 10.54
C PHE A 140 7.64 -6.76 11.72
N CYS A 141 7.24 -8.02 11.66
CA CYS A 141 7.17 -8.91 12.80
C CYS A 141 8.10 -10.11 12.68
N ASN A 142 8.65 -10.53 13.82
CA ASN A 142 9.38 -11.79 13.97
C ASN A 142 8.70 -12.66 15.00
N TYR A 143 8.74 -14.01 14.81
CA TYR A 143 8.29 -14.96 15.80
C TYR A 143 9.23 -14.96 16.99
N ASN A 144 8.68 -14.92 18.19
CA ASN A 144 9.43 -15.13 19.43
C ASN A 144 9.81 -16.61 19.57
N GLU A 145 10.77 -16.91 20.44
CA GLU A 145 11.23 -18.30 20.66
C GLU A 145 10.07 -19.23 21.02
N GLY A 146 9.94 -20.31 20.26
CA GLY A 146 8.90 -21.33 20.43
C GLY A 146 7.58 -21.07 19.67
N TYR A 147 7.49 -19.94 18.96
CA TYR A 147 6.33 -19.58 18.11
C TYR A 147 6.66 -19.71 16.62
N SER A 148 5.63 -19.79 15.79
CA SER A 148 5.73 -20.07 14.36
C SER A 148 4.53 -19.54 13.57
N GLU A 149 4.50 -19.82 12.27
CA GLU A 149 3.38 -19.51 11.39
C GLU A 149 2.02 -20.06 11.89
N ALA A 150 2.02 -21.21 12.57
CA ALA A 150 0.80 -21.77 13.16
C ALA A 150 0.19 -20.88 14.25
N ASP A 151 1.03 -20.13 14.96
CA ASP A 151 0.59 -19.16 15.98
C ASP A 151 0.04 -17.89 15.31
N LEU A 152 0.59 -17.50 14.15
CA LEU A 152 0.05 -16.41 13.32
C LEU A 152 -1.35 -16.78 12.80
N ASP A 153 -1.58 -18.01 12.36
CA ASP A 153 -2.90 -18.45 11.93
C ASP A 153 -3.91 -18.41 13.09
N THR A 154 -3.51 -18.83 14.28
CA THR A 154 -4.33 -18.73 15.49
C THR A 154 -4.66 -17.26 15.81
N PHE A 155 -3.68 -16.37 15.73
CA PHE A 155 -3.88 -14.94 15.94
C PHE A 155 -4.85 -14.33 14.91
N ARG A 156 -4.76 -14.75 13.64
CA ARG A 156 -5.70 -14.31 12.59
C ARG A 156 -7.14 -14.73 12.89
N ASP A 157 -7.34 -15.92 13.44
CA ASP A 157 -8.67 -16.40 13.88
C ASP A 157 -9.22 -15.54 15.03
N ASP A 158 -8.38 -15.17 15.99
CA ASP A 158 -8.75 -14.29 17.10
C ASP A 158 -9.07 -12.86 16.61
N VAL A 159 -8.31 -12.34 15.65
CA VAL A 159 -8.60 -11.06 14.98
C VAL A 159 -9.94 -11.12 14.26
N ALA A 160 -10.20 -12.19 13.51
CA ALA A 160 -11.46 -12.37 12.78
C ALA A 160 -12.69 -12.50 13.72
N ALA A 161 -12.51 -13.04 14.92
CA ALA A 161 -13.55 -13.12 15.95
C ALA A 161 -13.83 -11.79 16.65
N THR A 162 -12.96 -10.79 16.48
CA THR A 162 -13.07 -9.48 17.13
C THR A 162 -13.97 -8.55 16.31
N ASN A 163 -14.89 -7.84 16.98
CA ASN A 163 -15.76 -6.85 16.33
C ASN A 163 -15.02 -5.50 16.18
N TRP A 164 -14.21 -5.38 15.13
CA TRP A 164 -13.46 -4.16 14.79
C TRP A 164 -14.37 -3.01 14.33
N SER A 165 -13.80 -1.82 14.14
CA SER A 165 -14.44 -0.70 13.46
C SER A 165 -14.84 -1.09 12.02
N ASP A 166 -15.81 -0.39 11.47
CA ASP A 166 -16.42 -0.81 10.20
C ASP A 166 -15.49 -0.65 8.99
N SER A 167 -14.54 0.30 9.07
CA SER A 167 -13.54 0.54 8.02
C SER A 167 -12.25 -0.27 8.17
N TYR A 168 -12.07 -0.98 9.29
CA TYR A 168 -10.84 -1.75 9.52
C TYR A 168 -10.73 -2.94 8.58
N TRP A 169 -9.57 -3.10 8.02
CA TRP A 169 -9.14 -4.28 7.27
C TRP A 169 -7.63 -4.49 7.38
N TYR A 170 -7.18 -5.68 7.06
CA TYR A 170 -5.75 -5.98 7.04
C TYR A 170 -5.38 -6.93 5.92
N GLY A 171 -4.11 -6.91 5.56
CA GLY A 171 -3.49 -7.88 4.68
C GLY A 171 -2.10 -8.29 5.14
N LEU A 172 -1.63 -9.41 4.59
CA LEU A 172 -0.25 -9.87 4.72
C LEU A 172 0.48 -9.55 3.43
N LEU A 173 1.68 -9.01 3.54
CA LEU A 173 2.55 -8.67 2.42
C LEU A 173 3.63 -9.74 2.27
N ASP A 174 3.81 -10.23 1.03
CA ASP A 174 4.80 -11.23 0.64
C ASP A 174 5.85 -10.56 -0.27
N PRO A 175 7.10 -10.36 0.18
CA PRO A 175 8.13 -9.70 -0.62
C PRO A 175 8.39 -10.44 -1.94
N LYS A 176 8.45 -9.70 -3.05
CA LYS A 176 8.85 -10.18 -4.37
C LYS A 176 10.28 -9.75 -4.72
N PHE A 177 11.05 -9.43 -3.70
CA PHE A 177 12.48 -9.08 -3.74
C PHE A 177 13.20 -9.84 -2.61
N GLU A 178 14.53 -9.85 -2.63
CA GLU A 178 15.35 -10.38 -1.54
C GLU A 178 15.39 -9.37 -0.39
N PRO A 179 14.74 -9.64 0.75
CA PRO A 179 14.77 -8.70 1.88
C PRO A 179 16.18 -8.59 2.46
N ALA A 180 16.51 -7.41 3.00
CA ALA A 180 17.75 -7.21 3.73
C ALA A 180 17.76 -8.04 5.04
N ASP A 181 18.92 -8.59 5.41
CA ASP A 181 19.08 -9.36 6.64
C ASP A 181 19.39 -8.42 7.85
N PRO A 182 18.70 -8.56 9.00
CA PRO A 182 17.65 -9.53 9.29
C PRO A 182 16.27 -9.14 8.71
N ALA A 183 15.68 -10.06 7.94
CA ALA A 183 14.33 -9.88 7.42
C ALA A 183 13.26 -10.17 8.51
N PRO A 184 12.09 -9.53 8.47
CA PRO A 184 10.95 -9.93 9.27
C PRO A 184 10.41 -11.29 8.79
N ASP A 185 9.87 -12.08 9.72
CA ASP A 185 9.23 -13.36 9.37
C ASP A 185 7.91 -13.13 8.62
N PHE A 186 7.19 -12.04 8.92
CA PHE A 186 6.00 -11.61 8.19
C PHE A 186 5.79 -10.10 8.28
N VAL A 187 5.03 -9.55 7.32
CA VAL A 187 4.62 -8.13 7.32
C VAL A 187 3.10 -8.07 7.34
N TRP A 188 2.55 -7.51 8.41
CA TRP A 188 1.12 -7.29 8.59
C TRP A 188 0.80 -5.80 8.32
N LEU A 189 -0.11 -5.54 7.40
CA LEU A 189 -0.56 -4.20 7.06
C LEU A 189 -1.98 -3.99 7.54
N ASP A 190 -2.15 -3.10 8.52
CA ASP A 190 -3.45 -2.63 9.00
C ASP A 190 -3.89 -1.37 8.25
N LEU A 191 -5.18 -1.24 7.96
CA LEU A 191 -5.77 -0.07 7.30
C LEU A 191 -7.09 0.35 7.98
N TRP A 192 -7.30 1.68 8.04
CA TRP A 192 -8.51 2.32 8.56
C TRP A 192 -8.86 3.53 7.68
N ALA A 193 -10.13 3.93 7.67
CA ALA A 193 -10.57 5.11 6.92
C ALA A 193 -9.94 6.42 7.42
N ASN A 194 -9.58 6.50 8.70
CA ASN A 194 -9.00 7.70 9.30
C ASN A 194 -8.42 7.41 10.71
N SER A 195 -7.75 8.39 11.30
CA SER A 195 -7.12 8.28 12.63
C SER A 195 -8.11 8.01 13.76
N ALA A 196 -9.36 8.48 13.67
CA ALA A 196 -10.37 8.20 14.69
C ALA A 196 -10.77 6.71 14.69
N GLU A 197 -10.94 6.12 13.51
CA GLU A 197 -11.20 4.67 13.36
C GLU A 197 -10.01 3.84 13.85
N LYS A 198 -8.78 4.26 13.55
CA LYS A 198 -7.54 3.66 14.06
C LYS A 198 -7.52 3.69 15.60
N GLU A 199 -7.84 4.82 16.22
CA GLU A 199 -7.89 4.95 17.70
C GLU A 199 -8.95 4.02 18.31
N ILE A 200 -10.15 3.93 17.71
CA ILE A 200 -11.20 3.00 18.14
C ILE A 200 -10.70 1.56 18.09
N ALA A 201 -10.05 1.16 16.98
CA ALA A 201 -9.52 -0.18 16.82
C ALA A 201 -8.39 -0.47 17.84
N GLN A 202 -7.48 0.47 18.06
CA GLN A 202 -6.42 0.33 19.05
C GLN A 202 -6.96 0.21 20.48
N ASN A 203 -8.00 0.98 20.82
CA ASN A 203 -8.66 0.87 22.13
C ASN A 203 -9.32 -0.51 22.30
N LYS A 204 -9.96 -1.04 21.26
CA LYS A 204 -10.52 -2.42 21.29
C LYS A 204 -9.42 -3.45 21.48
N TYR A 205 -8.33 -3.35 20.72
CA TYR A 205 -7.18 -4.22 20.84
C TYR A 205 -6.64 -4.21 22.28
N ASN A 206 -6.35 -3.04 22.84
CA ASN A 206 -5.76 -2.86 24.17
C ASN A 206 -6.67 -3.35 25.32
N ASN A 207 -7.99 -3.38 25.11
CA ASN A 207 -8.97 -3.85 26.09
C ASN A 207 -9.40 -5.33 25.89
N SER A 208 -8.75 -6.05 24.99
CA SER A 208 -8.94 -7.48 24.73
C SER A 208 -7.77 -8.30 25.27
N ASP A 209 -7.81 -9.62 25.09
CA ASP A 209 -6.71 -10.52 25.42
C ASP A 209 -5.61 -10.54 24.31
N LEU A 210 -5.88 -9.94 23.14
CA LEU A 210 -4.96 -9.92 22.00
C LEU A 210 -3.56 -9.37 22.29
N PRO A 211 -3.37 -8.25 23.06
CA PRO A 211 -2.04 -7.76 23.37
C PRO A 211 -1.16 -8.79 24.09
N SER A 212 -1.77 -9.58 24.97
CA SER A 212 -1.04 -10.63 25.71
C SER A 212 -0.63 -11.76 24.80
N THR A 213 -1.54 -12.23 23.94
CA THR A 213 -1.27 -13.28 22.96
C THR A 213 -0.23 -12.83 21.92
N THR A 214 -0.43 -11.64 21.33
CA THR A 214 0.47 -11.07 20.34
C THR A 214 1.87 -10.83 20.91
N GLY A 215 1.97 -10.20 22.09
CA GLY A 215 3.25 -9.88 22.71
C GLY A 215 4.02 -11.13 23.17
N ALA A 216 3.33 -12.25 23.43
CA ALA A 216 3.99 -13.52 23.69
C ALA A 216 4.57 -14.16 22.41
N ALA A 217 3.80 -14.06 21.29
CA ALA A 217 4.10 -14.75 20.05
C ALA A 217 5.03 -13.97 19.11
N PHE A 218 4.91 -12.62 19.08
CA PHE A 218 5.56 -11.79 18.08
C PHE A 218 6.27 -10.58 18.70
N THR A 219 7.37 -10.18 18.04
CA THR A 219 8.01 -8.87 18.24
C THR A 219 7.94 -8.10 16.93
N CYS A 220 7.28 -6.92 16.95
CA CYS A 220 7.04 -6.12 15.75
C CYS A 220 7.63 -4.72 15.86
N ASN A 221 8.19 -4.23 14.74
CA ASN A 221 8.48 -2.81 14.52
C ASN A 221 7.36 -2.21 13.68
N ASN A 222 6.80 -1.09 14.13
CA ASN A 222 5.64 -0.49 13.50
C ASN A 222 6.00 0.82 12.81
N VAL A 223 5.42 1.05 11.63
CA VAL A 223 5.52 2.33 10.91
C VAL A 223 4.13 2.74 10.47
N ASP A 224 3.75 3.97 10.82
CA ASP A 224 2.43 4.54 10.53
C ASP A 224 2.51 5.57 9.41
N PHE A 225 1.48 5.56 8.54
CA PHE A 225 1.32 6.50 7.43
C PHE A 225 -0.12 6.99 7.33
N SER A 226 -0.26 8.15 6.66
CA SER A 226 -1.53 8.64 6.10
C SER A 226 -1.44 8.69 4.56
N GLY A 227 -2.53 8.34 3.90
CA GLY A 227 -2.66 8.33 2.45
C GLY A 227 -3.93 9.04 1.97
#